data_2e71bb435cc3fa3347ac2b8079c8bfd8
#
_entry.id   2e71bb435cc3fa3347ac2b8079c8bfd8
#
_cell.length_a   1.000
_cell.length_b   1.000
_cell.length_c   1.000
_cell.angle_alpha   90.00
_cell.angle_beta   90.00
_cell.angle_gamma   90.00
#
_symmetry.space_group_name_H-M   'P 1'
#
loop_
_entity.id
_entity.type
_entity.pdbx_description
1 polymer ?
#
loop_
_entity_poly.entity_id
_entity_poly.type
_entity_poly.pdbx_seq_one_letter_code
_entity_poly.pdbx_strand_id
1 'polypeptide(L)'
;MSRKNYGPLRVCLLSYRSNPHCGGQGVYLKNLSRALKDLGHIVEVISGPPDPQLDDDIPVYQLPCLDLYNPEDPFRIPALQELLDPINLIEWIGVSTMGFPEPFTFGLRAYQFMKSRLHRYDIVHDNQSLSYGIWAINKLVPTIATIHHPVTVDRKIAIHSVLSPWEKMKQWRWYSFIGMQKRVSRSLPRIITVSKSAKEDISRDFNISAEKFSIVPNGINTNLFYPIADIKRESSFHQ
;
A
#
# COMPACT_ATOMS: atom_id res chain seq x y z
N MET A 1 -21.93 -22.76 8.99
CA MET A 1 -20.57 -23.07 8.49
C MET A 1 -19.63 -23.14 9.67
N SER A 2 -19.12 -24.34 9.99
CA SER A 2 -18.14 -24.54 11.06
C SER A 2 -16.87 -23.76 10.68
N ARG A 3 -16.45 -22.79 11.52
CA ARG A 3 -15.12 -22.15 11.40
C ARG A 3 -14.09 -23.26 11.65
N LYS A 4 -13.40 -23.71 10.61
CA LYS A 4 -12.18 -24.48 10.80
C LYS A 4 -11.22 -23.59 11.58
N ASN A 5 -10.92 -23.98 12.81
CA ASN A 5 -9.98 -23.27 13.66
C ASN A 5 -8.58 -23.56 13.11
N TYR A 6 -8.12 -22.73 12.18
CA TYR A 6 -6.71 -22.72 11.77
C TYR A 6 -5.93 -22.09 12.91
N GLY A 7 -4.86 -22.74 13.36
CA GLY A 7 -3.97 -22.19 14.38
C GLY A 7 -3.42 -20.81 14.01
N PRO A 8 -2.61 -20.20 14.88
CA PRO A 8 -1.96 -18.91 14.61
C PRO A 8 -1.20 -18.93 13.29
N LEU A 9 -1.42 -17.92 12.44
CA LEU A 9 -0.65 -17.72 11.20
C LEU A 9 0.48 -16.74 11.44
N ARG A 10 1.60 -16.95 10.75
CA ARG A 10 2.70 -15.99 10.65
C ARG A 10 2.46 -15.11 9.43
N VAL A 11 2.05 -13.88 9.68
CA VAL A 11 1.62 -12.91 8.67
C VAL A 11 2.69 -11.84 8.47
N CYS A 12 3.13 -11.65 7.24
CA CYS A 12 3.97 -10.54 6.86
C CYS A 12 3.13 -9.46 6.15
N LEU A 13 3.06 -8.27 6.71
CA LEU A 13 2.41 -7.11 6.10
C LEU A 13 3.46 -6.26 5.37
N LEU A 14 3.20 -5.94 4.11
CA LEU A 14 4.06 -5.09 3.29
C LEU A 14 3.37 -3.75 3.00
N SER A 15 4.06 -2.64 3.22
CA SER A 15 3.51 -1.32 2.91
C SER A 15 4.62 -0.34 2.52
N TYR A 16 4.54 0.23 1.32
CA TYR A 16 5.57 1.13 0.83
C TYR A 16 5.49 2.54 1.45
N ARG A 17 4.34 2.95 1.96
CA ARG A 17 4.10 4.18 2.73
C ARG A 17 3.25 3.85 3.94
N SER A 18 3.78 4.01 5.12
CA SER A 18 3.19 3.43 6.34
C SER A 18 2.91 4.42 7.45
N ASN A 19 3.32 5.68 7.29
CA ASN A 19 3.06 6.70 8.31
C ASN A 19 1.58 7.11 8.29
N PRO A 20 0.86 7.05 9.43
CA PRO A 20 -0.55 7.40 9.50
C PRO A 20 -0.85 8.88 9.24
N HIS A 21 0.14 9.76 9.35
CA HIS A 21 0.00 11.20 9.03
C HIS A 21 0.18 11.49 7.54
N CYS A 22 0.69 10.53 6.76
CA CYS A 22 0.92 10.67 5.31
C CYS A 22 -0.17 10.01 4.46
N GLY A 23 -1.30 9.62 5.05
CA GLY A 23 -2.44 9.04 4.34
C GLY A 23 -3.07 7.82 4.99
N GLY A 24 -4.20 7.38 4.42
CA GLY A 24 -5.01 6.30 4.96
C GLY A 24 -4.32 4.93 5.02
N GLN A 25 -3.29 4.69 4.21
CA GLN A 25 -2.59 3.39 4.18
C GLN A 25 -1.87 3.09 5.51
N GLY A 26 -1.28 4.11 6.15
CA GLY A 26 -0.63 3.95 7.45
C GLY A 26 -1.64 3.68 8.57
N VAL A 27 -2.78 4.38 8.58
CA VAL A 27 -3.88 4.12 9.53
C VAL A 27 -4.43 2.70 9.35
N TYR A 28 -4.63 2.28 8.10
CA TYR A 28 -5.06 0.92 7.79
C TYR A 28 -4.07 -0.12 8.30
N LEU A 29 -2.77 0.06 8.02
CA LEU A 29 -1.72 -0.85 8.46
C LEU A 29 -1.69 -1.00 9.98
N LYS A 30 -1.77 0.12 10.72
CA LYS A 30 -1.82 0.14 12.19
C LYS A 30 -3.00 -0.66 12.73
N ASN A 31 -4.21 -0.41 12.22
CA ASN A 31 -5.39 -1.10 12.68
C ASN A 31 -5.40 -2.59 12.29
N LEU A 32 -4.94 -2.92 11.07
CA LEU A 32 -4.86 -4.29 10.60
C LEU A 32 -3.84 -5.11 11.40
N SER A 33 -2.64 -4.58 11.63
CA SER A 33 -1.58 -5.28 12.37
C SER A 33 -2.01 -5.59 13.80
N ARG A 34 -2.64 -4.61 14.48
CA ARG A 34 -3.21 -4.80 15.81
C ARG A 34 -4.32 -5.85 15.82
N ALA A 35 -5.29 -5.73 14.91
CA ALA A 35 -6.41 -6.67 14.87
C ALA A 35 -5.99 -8.11 14.58
N LEU A 36 -5.02 -8.32 13.69
CA LEU A 36 -4.47 -9.65 13.43
C LEU A 36 -3.76 -10.22 14.64
N LYS A 37 -3.00 -9.40 15.37
CA LYS A 37 -2.34 -9.79 16.61
C LYS A 37 -3.37 -10.15 17.70
N ASP A 38 -4.41 -9.32 17.88
CA ASP A 38 -5.48 -9.55 18.85
C ASP A 38 -6.26 -10.85 18.55
N LEU A 39 -6.29 -11.28 17.29
CA LEU A 39 -6.81 -12.59 16.87
C LEU A 39 -5.83 -13.74 17.11
N GLY A 40 -4.66 -13.48 17.68
CA GLY A 40 -3.65 -14.48 18.01
C GLY A 40 -2.68 -14.84 16.90
N HIS A 41 -2.64 -14.06 15.80
CA HIS A 41 -1.65 -14.26 14.74
C HIS A 41 -0.29 -13.62 15.09
N ILE A 42 0.78 -14.16 14.51
CA ILE A 42 2.13 -13.60 14.62
C ILE A 42 2.29 -12.64 13.43
N VAL A 43 2.46 -11.35 13.71
CA VAL A 43 2.49 -10.30 12.69
C VAL A 43 3.87 -9.65 12.66
N GLU A 44 4.47 -9.55 11.48
CA GLU A 44 5.66 -8.74 11.21
C GLU A 44 5.33 -7.75 10.08
N VAL A 45 5.91 -6.56 10.12
CA VAL A 45 5.71 -5.50 9.13
C VAL A 45 7.02 -5.19 8.42
N ILE A 46 6.98 -5.12 7.09
CA ILE A 46 8.07 -4.61 6.27
C ILE A 46 7.58 -3.32 5.61
N SER A 47 8.28 -2.23 5.87
CA SER A 47 7.86 -0.89 5.49
C SER A 47 8.92 -0.14 4.70
N GLY A 48 8.47 0.72 3.78
CA GLY A 48 9.24 1.87 3.30
C GLY A 48 8.98 3.10 4.18
N PRO A 49 9.80 4.16 4.03
CA PRO A 49 9.56 5.43 4.72
C PRO A 49 8.29 6.13 4.20
N PRO A 50 7.73 7.07 5.00
CA PRO A 50 8.08 7.38 6.37
C PRO A 50 7.65 6.28 7.34
N ASP A 51 8.27 6.27 8.54
CA ASP A 51 8.13 5.24 9.54
C ASP A 51 6.68 4.98 9.95
N PRO A 52 6.26 3.71 10.05
CA PRO A 52 4.95 3.38 10.57
C PRO A 52 4.88 3.66 12.08
N GLN A 53 3.72 4.08 12.54
CA GLN A 53 3.41 4.21 13.96
C GLN A 53 2.52 3.02 14.38
N LEU A 54 3.15 1.93 14.73
CA LEU A 54 2.50 0.69 15.17
C LEU A 54 2.58 0.52 16.68
N ASP A 55 2.02 -0.56 17.21
CA ASP A 55 2.20 -0.95 18.60
C ASP A 55 3.63 -1.49 18.78
N ASP A 56 4.26 -1.18 19.94
CA ASP A 56 5.68 -1.44 20.21
C ASP A 56 6.10 -2.92 20.12
N ASP A 57 5.15 -3.82 20.24
CA ASP A 57 5.37 -5.26 20.22
C ASP A 57 5.13 -5.89 18.82
N ILE A 58 4.92 -5.09 17.78
CA ILE A 58 4.87 -5.52 16.38
C ILE A 58 6.24 -5.27 15.75
N PRO A 59 7.00 -6.33 15.38
CA PRO A 59 8.28 -6.17 14.72
C PRO A 59 8.15 -5.44 13.38
N VAL A 60 8.97 -4.39 13.19
CA VAL A 60 9.02 -3.60 11.97
C VAL A 60 10.40 -3.69 11.34
N TYR A 61 10.46 -4.03 10.06
CA TYR A 61 11.67 -3.97 9.25
C TYR A 61 11.54 -2.85 8.23
N GLN A 62 12.34 -1.81 8.40
CA GLN A 62 12.42 -0.72 7.45
C GLN A 62 13.35 -1.08 6.30
N LEU A 63 12.86 -0.92 5.08
CA LEU A 63 13.68 -1.08 3.89
C LEU A 63 14.33 0.26 3.52
N PRO A 64 15.62 0.24 3.18
CA PRO A 64 16.28 1.46 2.71
C PRO A 64 15.62 1.96 1.43
N CYS A 65 15.54 3.27 1.27
CA CYS A 65 15.17 3.90 0.00
C CYS A 65 15.84 5.27 -0.09
N LEU A 66 15.77 5.91 -1.25
CA LEU A 66 16.32 7.26 -1.41
C LEU A 66 15.47 8.35 -0.74
N ASP A 67 14.21 8.03 -0.41
CA ASP A 67 13.26 8.98 0.20
C ASP A 67 13.18 10.34 -0.52
N LEU A 68 13.06 10.29 -1.83
CA LEU A 68 13.08 11.48 -2.71
C LEU A 68 11.81 12.34 -2.63
N TYR A 69 10.81 11.88 -1.89
CA TYR A 69 9.56 12.61 -1.62
C TYR A 69 9.46 13.07 -0.16
N ASN A 70 10.60 13.17 0.52
CA ASN A 70 10.67 13.67 1.88
C ASN A 70 10.32 15.18 1.90
N PRO A 71 9.29 15.59 2.65
CA PRO A 71 8.93 17.00 2.77
C PRO A 71 10.03 17.89 3.40
N GLU A 72 10.88 17.28 4.21
CA GLU A 72 11.99 18.01 4.89
C GLU A 72 13.16 18.30 3.94
N ASP A 73 13.35 17.47 2.91
CA ASP A 73 14.37 17.66 1.86
C ASP A 73 13.80 17.35 0.46
N PRO A 74 12.91 18.21 -0.06
CA PRO A 74 12.19 17.95 -1.31
C PRO A 74 13.07 18.02 -2.57
N PHE A 75 14.29 18.53 -2.45
CA PHE A 75 15.27 18.65 -3.55
C PHE A 75 16.50 17.77 -3.36
N ARG A 76 16.38 16.74 -2.54
CA ARG A 76 17.47 15.80 -2.26
C ARG A 76 18.11 15.28 -3.53
N ILE A 77 19.42 15.45 -3.64
CA ILE A 77 20.25 14.87 -4.69
C ILE A 77 21.00 13.68 -4.06
N PRO A 78 20.79 12.45 -4.53
CA PRO A 78 21.51 11.29 -4.00
C PRO A 78 23.03 11.41 -4.24
N ALA A 79 23.82 10.93 -3.28
CA ALA A 79 25.25 10.80 -3.45
C ALA A 79 25.58 9.71 -4.49
N LEU A 80 26.72 9.85 -5.18
CA LEU A 80 27.14 8.85 -6.18
C LEU A 80 27.22 7.44 -5.61
N GLN A 81 27.63 7.30 -4.34
CA GLN A 81 27.70 6.01 -3.66
C GLN A 81 26.32 5.37 -3.47
N GLU A 82 25.28 6.16 -3.24
CA GLU A 82 23.90 5.65 -3.13
C GLU A 82 23.40 5.13 -4.47
N LEU A 83 23.83 5.75 -5.58
CA LEU A 83 23.44 5.38 -6.94
C LEU A 83 24.17 4.13 -7.47
N LEU A 84 25.14 3.60 -6.74
CA LEU A 84 25.75 2.29 -7.05
C LEU A 84 24.78 1.14 -6.80
N ASP A 85 23.77 1.31 -5.95
CA ASP A 85 22.68 0.36 -5.84
C ASP A 85 21.75 0.50 -7.06
N PRO A 86 21.55 -0.58 -7.85
CA PRO A 86 20.71 -0.52 -9.04
C PRO A 86 19.26 -0.10 -8.77
N ILE A 87 18.71 -0.45 -7.59
CA ILE A 87 17.34 -0.07 -7.24
C ILE A 87 17.25 1.41 -6.93
N ASN A 88 18.25 1.96 -6.24
CA ASN A 88 18.35 3.40 -6.01
C ASN A 88 18.51 4.17 -7.34
N LEU A 89 19.33 3.68 -8.26
CA LEU A 89 19.49 4.30 -9.57
C LEU A 89 18.16 4.31 -10.34
N ILE A 90 17.42 3.20 -10.34
CA ILE A 90 16.10 3.13 -10.97
C ILE A 90 15.12 4.12 -10.30
N GLU A 91 15.17 4.23 -8.99
CA GLU A 91 14.33 5.16 -8.23
C GLU A 91 14.62 6.61 -8.60
N TRP A 92 15.90 6.99 -8.62
CA TRP A 92 16.36 8.33 -9.00
C TRP A 92 16.00 8.67 -10.45
N ILE A 93 16.26 7.79 -11.41
CA ILE A 93 15.85 7.98 -12.81
C ILE A 93 14.34 8.11 -12.92
N GLY A 94 13.60 7.26 -12.19
CA GLY A 94 12.15 7.30 -12.17
C GLY A 94 11.61 8.66 -11.76
N VAL A 95 12.09 9.21 -10.65
CA VAL A 95 11.69 10.53 -10.14
C VAL A 95 12.18 11.65 -11.06
N SER A 96 13.45 11.62 -11.48
CA SER A 96 14.05 12.63 -12.39
C SER A 96 13.32 12.71 -13.73
N THR A 97 12.66 11.63 -14.15
CA THR A 97 11.81 11.59 -15.34
C THR A 97 10.31 11.75 -15.02
N MET A 98 9.97 12.40 -13.91
CA MET A 98 8.59 12.70 -13.49
C MET A 98 7.71 11.47 -13.25
N GLY A 99 8.28 10.31 -12.98
CA GLY A 99 7.56 9.11 -12.62
C GLY A 99 7.39 8.96 -11.12
N PHE A 100 6.59 7.97 -10.71
CA PHE A 100 6.42 7.55 -9.33
C PHE A 100 6.90 6.10 -9.16
N PRO A 101 8.21 5.88 -8.95
CA PRO A 101 8.81 4.55 -8.91
C PRO A 101 8.64 3.82 -7.57
N GLU A 102 8.25 4.49 -6.49
CA GLU A 102 8.24 3.92 -5.14
C GLU A 102 7.54 2.55 -5.01
N PRO A 103 6.33 2.32 -5.56
CA PRO A 103 5.72 1.01 -5.44
C PRO A 103 6.57 -0.09 -6.08
N PHE A 104 7.25 0.23 -7.18
CA PHE A 104 8.11 -0.70 -7.91
C PHE A 104 9.39 -1.02 -7.13
N THR A 105 10.13 0.02 -6.72
CA THR A 105 11.42 -0.12 -6.03
C THR A 105 11.24 -0.73 -4.64
N PHE A 106 10.18 -0.34 -3.91
CA PHE A 106 9.82 -0.98 -2.65
C PHE A 106 9.64 -2.50 -2.82
N GLY A 107 8.86 -2.92 -3.81
CA GLY A 107 8.64 -4.35 -3.99
C GLY A 107 9.89 -5.13 -4.40
N LEU A 108 10.82 -4.53 -5.16
CA LEU A 108 12.11 -5.17 -5.45
C LEU A 108 12.93 -5.36 -4.17
N ARG A 109 13.01 -4.32 -3.32
CA ARG A 109 13.70 -4.38 -2.02
C ARG A 109 13.02 -5.38 -1.08
N ALA A 110 11.69 -5.39 -1.04
CA ALA A 110 10.93 -6.36 -0.25
C ALA A 110 11.24 -7.79 -0.68
N TYR A 111 11.26 -8.07 -1.98
CA TYR A 111 11.65 -9.39 -2.49
C TYR A 111 13.09 -9.75 -2.13
N GLN A 112 14.04 -8.84 -2.31
CA GLN A 112 15.45 -9.08 -1.94
C GLN A 112 15.60 -9.37 -0.44
N PHE A 113 14.91 -8.63 0.43
CA PHE A 113 14.92 -8.82 1.87
C PHE A 113 14.28 -10.14 2.27
N MET A 114 13.15 -10.48 1.64
CA MET A 114 12.34 -11.65 2.00
C MET A 114 12.82 -12.96 1.43
N LYS A 115 13.52 -12.99 0.29
CA LYS A 115 13.86 -14.24 -0.44
C LYS A 115 14.49 -15.33 0.42
N SER A 116 15.27 -14.97 1.44
CA SER A 116 15.87 -15.92 2.39
C SER A 116 14.99 -16.18 3.64
N ARG A 117 13.89 -15.45 3.81
CA ARG A 117 13.02 -15.44 4.99
C ARG A 117 11.61 -15.93 4.72
N LEU A 118 11.25 -16.24 3.46
CA LEU A 118 9.89 -16.60 3.06
C LEU A 118 9.33 -17.81 3.82
N HIS A 119 10.19 -18.75 4.21
CA HIS A 119 9.83 -19.92 5.02
C HIS A 119 9.32 -19.56 6.43
N ARG A 120 9.52 -18.34 6.87
CA ARG A 120 9.04 -17.82 8.17
C ARG A 120 7.57 -17.42 8.16
N TYR A 121 6.96 -17.26 6.98
CA TYR A 121 5.63 -16.73 6.81
C TYR A 121 4.69 -17.75 6.18
N ASP A 122 3.46 -17.79 6.68
CA ASP A 122 2.38 -18.59 6.12
C ASP A 122 1.60 -17.82 5.07
N ILE A 123 1.60 -16.48 5.17
CA ILE A 123 0.95 -15.58 4.22
C ILE A 123 1.65 -14.21 4.21
N VAL A 124 1.69 -13.60 3.03
CA VAL A 124 2.10 -12.21 2.82
C VAL A 124 0.89 -11.38 2.41
N HIS A 125 0.77 -10.19 2.98
CA HIS A 125 -0.30 -9.26 2.67
C HIS A 125 0.29 -7.92 2.21
N ASP A 126 0.14 -7.61 0.93
CA ASP A 126 0.60 -6.37 0.32
C ASP A 126 -0.44 -5.25 0.45
N ASN A 127 -0.04 -4.13 1.02
CA ASN A 127 -0.87 -2.93 1.14
C ASN A 127 -0.69 -2.05 -0.10
N GLN A 128 -1.30 -2.49 -1.21
CA GLN A 128 -1.43 -1.75 -2.48
C GLN A 128 -0.11 -1.36 -3.20
N SER A 129 1.03 -2.00 -2.92
CA SER A 129 2.22 -1.76 -3.75
C SER A 129 2.09 -2.43 -5.12
N LEU A 130 1.60 -3.66 -5.16
CA LEU A 130 1.29 -4.44 -6.36
C LEU A 130 2.44 -4.44 -7.37
N SER A 131 3.67 -4.62 -6.88
CA SER A 131 4.87 -4.57 -7.68
C SER A 131 5.30 -5.92 -8.21
N TYR A 132 6.24 -5.94 -9.15
CA TYR A 132 6.82 -7.19 -9.64
C TYR A 132 7.53 -7.99 -8.55
N GLY A 133 8.06 -7.34 -7.50
CA GLY A 133 8.58 -8.06 -6.33
C GLY A 133 7.48 -8.83 -5.60
N ILE A 134 6.28 -8.27 -5.46
CA ILE A 134 5.12 -8.97 -4.89
C ILE A 134 4.69 -10.15 -5.77
N TRP A 135 4.70 -9.98 -7.08
CA TRP A 135 4.48 -11.09 -8.01
C TRP A 135 5.48 -12.23 -7.81
N ALA A 136 6.76 -11.92 -7.60
CA ALA A 136 7.79 -12.92 -7.34
C ALA A 136 7.59 -13.62 -5.99
N ILE A 137 7.24 -12.87 -4.93
CA ILE A 137 6.90 -13.40 -3.61
C ILE A 137 5.71 -14.36 -3.69
N ASN A 138 4.66 -13.99 -4.44
CA ASN A 138 3.45 -14.82 -4.59
C ASN A 138 3.70 -16.19 -5.26
N LYS A 139 4.82 -16.37 -5.94
CA LYS A 139 5.21 -17.68 -6.47
C LYS A 139 5.78 -18.63 -5.42
N LEU A 140 6.18 -18.09 -4.27
CA LEU A 140 6.92 -18.80 -3.23
C LEU A 140 6.15 -18.95 -1.92
N VAL A 141 5.26 -17.99 -1.62
CA VAL A 141 4.40 -17.99 -0.45
C VAL A 141 3.03 -17.41 -0.81
N PRO A 142 1.92 -17.93 -0.26
CA PRO A 142 0.59 -17.37 -0.49
C PRO A 142 0.57 -15.87 -0.23
N THR A 143 0.14 -15.10 -1.23
CA THR A 143 0.14 -13.63 -1.15
C THR A 143 -1.24 -13.08 -1.51
N ILE A 144 -1.73 -12.18 -0.69
CA ILE A 144 -2.94 -11.39 -0.93
C ILE A 144 -2.58 -9.91 -0.98
N ALA A 145 -3.46 -9.08 -1.53
CA ALA A 145 -3.29 -7.64 -1.49
C ALA A 145 -4.58 -6.93 -1.12
N THR A 146 -4.46 -5.81 -0.41
CA THR A 146 -5.56 -4.84 -0.29
C THR A 146 -5.39 -3.76 -1.35
N ILE A 147 -6.47 -3.48 -2.07
CA ILE A 147 -6.60 -2.33 -2.99
C ILE A 147 -7.71 -1.44 -2.45
N HIS A 148 -7.34 -0.27 -1.96
CA HIS A 148 -8.28 0.65 -1.29
C HIS A 148 -9.19 1.36 -2.29
N HIS A 149 -8.62 1.82 -3.40
CA HIS A 149 -9.33 2.50 -4.48
C HIS A 149 -8.61 2.31 -5.82
N PRO A 150 -9.31 2.47 -6.93
CA PRO A 150 -8.70 2.38 -8.25
C PRO A 150 -7.94 3.68 -8.59
N VAL A 151 -6.61 3.66 -8.49
CA VAL A 151 -5.73 4.80 -8.86
C VAL A 151 -5.93 5.26 -10.32
N THR A 152 -6.61 4.45 -11.12
CA THR A 152 -7.04 4.83 -12.50
C THR A 152 -8.01 6.01 -12.52
N VAL A 153 -8.82 6.17 -11.49
CA VAL A 153 -9.74 7.32 -11.36
C VAL A 153 -8.92 8.59 -11.11
N ASP A 154 -7.96 8.53 -10.18
CA ASP A 154 -7.07 9.65 -9.88
C ASP A 154 -6.30 10.10 -11.12
N ARG A 155 -5.77 9.12 -11.90
CA ARG A 155 -5.12 9.41 -13.18
C ARG A 155 -6.04 10.10 -14.17
N LYS A 156 -7.27 9.64 -14.31
CA LYS A 156 -8.25 10.26 -15.22
C LYS A 156 -8.50 11.71 -14.82
N ILE A 157 -8.75 11.96 -13.54
CA ILE A 157 -8.98 13.30 -13.00
C ILE A 157 -7.75 14.18 -13.25
N ALA A 158 -6.56 13.72 -12.89
CA ALA A 158 -5.31 14.47 -13.04
C ALA A 158 -5.03 14.86 -14.51
N ILE A 159 -5.29 13.95 -15.47
CA ILE A 159 -5.12 14.23 -16.89
C ILE A 159 -6.15 15.23 -17.42
N HIS A 160 -7.41 15.16 -16.93
CA HIS A 160 -8.46 16.07 -17.38
C HIS A 160 -8.37 17.46 -16.73
N SER A 161 -7.76 17.57 -15.55
CA SER A 161 -7.59 18.86 -14.86
C SER A 161 -6.55 19.78 -15.49
N VAL A 162 -5.70 19.27 -16.38
CA VAL A 162 -4.64 20.03 -17.04
C VAL A 162 -4.92 20.24 -18.53
N LEU A 163 -4.60 21.44 -19.02
CA LEU A 163 -4.87 21.81 -20.42
C LEU A 163 -3.69 21.52 -21.35
N SER A 164 -2.46 21.76 -20.87
CA SER A 164 -1.25 21.62 -21.65
C SER A 164 -0.95 20.18 -22.02
N PRO A 165 -0.61 19.86 -23.29
CA PRO A 165 -0.15 18.52 -23.68
C PRO A 165 1.07 18.05 -22.89
N TRP A 166 1.98 18.96 -22.53
CA TRP A 166 3.15 18.67 -21.73
C TRP A 166 2.78 18.23 -20.30
N GLU A 167 1.83 18.93 -19.68
CA GLU A 167 1.35 18.56 -18.36
C GLU A 167 0.59 17.22 -18.38
N LYS A 168 -0.21 16.97 -19.41
CA LYS A 168 -0.84 15.66 -19.61
C LYS A 168 0.21 14.54 -19.71
N MET A 169 1.30 14.77 -20.44
CA MET A 169 2.40 13.80 -20.54
C MET A 169 3.05 13.55 -19.18
N LYS A 170 3.26 14.59 -18.36
CA LYS A 170 3.75 14.43 -16.98
C LYS A 170 2.81 13.55 -16.15
N GLN A 171 1.50 13.79 -16.21
CA GLN A 171 0.53 12.96 -15.52
C GLN A 171 0.56 11.50 -16.01
N TRP A 172 0.64 11.28 -17.31
CA TRP A 172 0.80 9.94 -17.88
C TRP A 172 2.06 9.25 -17.35
N ARG A 173 3.15 9.96 -17.28
CA ARG A 173 4.44 9.43 -16.79
C ARG A 173 4.37 9.13 -15.30
N TRP A 174 3.77 10.04 -14.50
CA TRP A 174 3.56 9.84 -13.07
C TRP A 174 2.80 8.54 -12.78
N TYR A 175 1.67 8.35 -13.43
CA TYR A 175 0.81 7.18 -13.23
C TYR A 175 1.23 5.94 -14.03
N SER A 176 2.44 5.89 -14.61
CA SER A 176 2.90 4.75 -15.42
C SER A 176 2.96 3.42 -14.64
N PHE A 177 3.15 3.47 -13.31
CA PHE A 177 3.16 2.31 -12.43
C PHE A 177 1.83 1.53 -12.42
N ILE A 178 0.70 2.13 -12.78
CA ILE A 178 -0.61 1.46 -12.84
C ILE A 178 -0.58 0.24 -13.77
N GLY A 179 0.18 0.30 -14.85
CA GLY A 179 0.34 -0.84 -15.76
C GLY A 179 0.91 -2.08 -15.06
N MET A 180 1.90 -1.87 -14.19
CA MET A 180 2.48 -2.91 -13.33
C MET A 180 1.43 -3.42 -12.32
N GLN A 181 0.76 -2.51 -11.60
CA GLN A 181 -0.25 -2.87 -10.60
C GLN A 181 -1.36 -3.72 -11.19
N LYS A 182 -1.87 -3.36 -12.38
CA LYS A 182 -2.86 -4.14 -13.12
C LYS A 182 -2.37 -5.56 -13.44
N ARG A 183 -1.13 -5.70 -13.89
CA ARG A 183 -0.56 -7.00 -14.24
C ARG A 183 -0.36 -7.88 -13.03
N VAL A 184 0.18 -7.32 -11.95
CA VAL A 184 0.46 -8.05 -10.71
C VAL A 184 -0.84 -8.45 -10.01
N SER A 185 -1.80 -7.55 -9.86
CA SER A 185 -3.07 -7.85 -9.20
C SER A 185 -3.85 -8.98 -9.89
N ARG A 186 -3.77 -9.09 -11.23
CA ARG A 186 -4.38 -10.21 -11.97
C ARG A 186 -3.76 -11.57 -11.60
N SER A 187 -2.49 -11.60 -11.20
CA SER A 187 -1.78 -12.83 -10.83
C SER A 187 -2.07 -13.28 -9.40
N LEU A 188 -2.56 -12.38 -8.53
CA LEU A 188 -2.86 -12.71 -7.15
C LEU A 188 -4.09 -13.62 -7.04
N PRO A 189 -4.09 -14.57 -6.09
CA PRO A 189 -5.22 -15.49 -5.90
C PRO A 189 -6.44 -14.79 -5.31
N ARG A 190 -6.22 -13.82 -4.41
CA ARG A 190 -7.25 -13.07 -3.69
C ARG A 190 -6.85 -11.61 -3.51
N ILE A 191 -7.86 -10.74 -3.57
CA ILE A 191 -7.74 -9.30 -3.36
C ILE A 191 -8.77 -8.87 -2.33
N ILE A 192 -8.34 -8.05 -1.39
CA ILE A 192 -9.22 -7.40 -0.43
C ILE A 192 -9.51 -5.99 -0.94
N THR A 193 -10.74 -5.54 -0.80
CA THR A 193 -11.11 -4.14 -1.05
C THR A 193 -12.14 -3.67 -0.02
N VAL A 194 -12.27 -2.38 0.14
CA VAL A 194 -12.98 -1.78 1.27
C VAL A 194 -14.47 -1.55 1.04
N SER A 195 -14.94 -1.60 -0.22
CA SER A 195 -16.35 -1.35 -0.55
C SER A 195 -16.79 -2.06 -1.82
N LYS A 196 -18.12 -2.12 -2.03
CA LYS A 196 -18.70 -2.65 -3.27
C LYS A 196 -18.32 -1.79 -4.48
N SER A 197 -18.39 -0.47 -4.33
CA SER A 197 -18.02 0.48 -5.39
C SER A 197 -16.55 0.31 -5.78
N ALA A 198 -15.63 0.25 -4.81
CA ALA A 198 -14.21 0.00 -5.08
C ALA A 198 -14.00 -1.35 -5.81
N LYS A 199 -14.71 -2.40 -5.39
CA LYS A 199 -14.67 -3.71 -6.08
C LYS A 199 -15.07 -3.60 -7.55
N GLU A 200 -16.19 -2.94 -7.84
CA GLU A 200 -16.71 -2.79 -9.20
C GLU A 200 -15.74 -2.01 -10.08
N ASP A 201 -15.25 -0.89 -9.59
CA ASP A 201 -14.31 -0.04 -10.32
C ASP A 201 -12.96 -0.73 -10.56
N ILE A 202 -12.39 -1.38 -9.55
CA ILE A 202 -11.11 -2.10 -9.69
C ILE A 202 -11.28 -3.30 -10.63
N SER A 203 -12.37 -4.07 -10.48
CA SER A 203 -12.67 -5.21 -11.35
C SER A 203 -12.72 -4.79 -12.80
N ARG A 204 -13.46 -3.73 -13.10
CA ARG A 204 -13.59 -3.16 -14.45
C ARG A 204 -12.26 -2.60 -14.97
N ASP A 205 -11.64 -1.70 -14.20
CA ASP A 205 -10.47 -0.94 -14.65
C ASP A 205 -9.20 -1.78 -14.75
N PHE A 206 -9.07 -2.80 -13.88
CA PHE A 206 -7.93 -3.70 -13.86
C PHE A 206 -8.18 -5.00 -14.65
N ASN A 207 -9.41 -5.23 -15.08
CA ASN A 207 -9.87 -6.47 -15.75
C ASN A 207 -9.55 -7.70 -14.87
N ILE A 208 -10.12 -7.72 -13.68
CA ILE A 208 -9.97 -8.79 -12.69
C ILE A 208 -11.35 -9.38 -12.41
N SER A 209 -11.46 -10.72 -12.39
CA SER A 209 -12.72 -11.38 -12.04
C SER A 209 -13.22 -10.95 -10.65
N ALA A 210 -14.51 -10.62 -10.57
CA ALA A 210 -15.16 -10.20 -9.33
C ALA A 210 -15.09 -11.25 -8.22
N GLU A 211 -14.91 -12.52 -8.56
CA GLU A 211 -14.78 -13.65 -7.63
C GLU A 211 -13.48 -13.64 -6.84
N LYS A 212 -12.44 -12.96 -7.37
CA LYS A 212 -11.17 -12.81 -6.65
C LYS A 212 -11.25 -11.83 -5.47
N PHE A 213 -12.32 -11.02 -5.40
CA PHE A 213 -12.43 -9.98 -4.39
C PHE A 213 -13.17 -10.45 -3.15
N SER A 214 -12.61 -10.09 -1.99
CA SER A 214 -13.28 -10.09 -0.70
C SER A 214 -13.48 -8.64 -0.26
N ILE A 215 -14.71 -8.28 0.11
CA ILE A 215 -15.00 -6.93 0.63
C ILE A 215 -14.85 -6.97 2.14
N VAL A 216 -13.89 -6.21 2.65
CA VAL A 216 -13.65 -6.02 4.07
C VAL A 216 -13.63 -4.51 4.34
N PRO A 217 -14.71 -3.92 4.85
CA PRO A 217 -14.75 -2.49 5.15
C PRO A 217 -13.68 -2.11 6.17
N ASN A 218 -13.18 -0.87 6.04
CA ASN A 218 -12.26 -0.35 7.05
C ASN A 218 -12.94 -0.27 8.41
N GLY A 219 -12.24 -0.78 9.43
CA GLY A 219 -12.67 -0.64 10.82
C GLY A 219 -12.30 0.74 11.39
N ILE A 220 -12.97 1.09 12.46
CA ILE A 220 -12.72 2.30 13.25
C ILE A 220 -12.59 1.91 14.72
N ASN A 221 -11.71 2.58 15.44
CA ASN A 221 -11.56 2.36 16.88
C ASN A 221 -12.74 3.01 17.63
N THR A 222 -13.69 2.20 18.05
CA THR A 222 -14.90 2.66 18.75
C THR A 222 -14.65 3.20 20.16
N ASN A 223 -13.47 2.97 20.74
CA ASN A 223 -13.05 3.61 22.00
C ASN A 223 -12.62 5.06 21.81
N LEU A 224 -12.18 5.43 20.60
CA LEU A 224 -11.82 6.80 20.25
C LEU A 224 -12.96 7.54 19.53
N PHE A 225 -13.73 6.83 18.71
CA PHE A 225 -14.80 7.37 17.91
C PHE A 225 -16.13 6.76 18.37
N TYR A 226 -16.78 7.42 19.31
CA TYR A 226 -18.09 7.04 19.83
C TYR A 226 -19.09 8.16 19.67
N PRO A 227 -20.40 7.87 19.50
CA PRO A 227 -21.43 8.88 19.49
C PRO A 227 -21.44 9.61 20.85
N ILE A 228 -21.28 10.93 20.83
CA ILE A 228 -21.47 11.72 22.03
C ILE A 228 -22.97 11.86 22.22
N ALA A 229 -23.52 11.20 23.27
CA ALA A 229 -24.88 11.41 23.69
C ALA A 229 -24.99 12.85 24.18
N ASP A 230 -25.94 13.63 23.60
CA ASP A 230 -26.30 14.98 24.03
C ASP A 230 -25.27 16.13 23.78
N ILE A 231 -24.77 16.26 22.54
CA ILE A 231 -24.51 17.61 22.07
C ILE A 231 -25.81 18.13 21.43
N LYS A 232 -26.57 18.97 22.16
CA LYS A 232 -27.52 19.91 21.52
C LYS A 232 -26.72 20.61 20.43
N ARG A 233 -27.05 20.36 19.15
CA ARG A 233 -26.53 21.16 18.03
C ARG A 233 -26.93 22.60 18.31
N GLU A 234 -26.04 23.36 18.92
CA GLU A 234 -26.14 24.79 18.84
C GLU A 234 -26.04 25.17 17.36
N SER A 235 -27.15 25.62 16.85
CA SER A 235 -27.28 26.17 15.51
C SER A 235 -26.53 27.50 15.46
N SER A 236 -25.22 27.45 15.19
CA SER A 236 -24.39 28.62 14.91
C SER A 236 -23.76 28.51 13.52
N PHE A 237 -24.61 28.40 12.50
CA PHE A 237 -24.27 28.82 11.14
C PHE A 237 -25.26 29.93 10.75
N HIS A 238 -25.06 31.10 11.32
CA HIS A 238 -25.54 32.39 10.78
C HIS A 238 -24.45 33.42 11.09
N GLN A 239 -23.51 33.61 10.17
CA GLN A 239 -23.13 34.90 9.55
C GLN A 239 -22.05 34.67 8.52
#